data_aad693d3e0b6797088a6778a93aa8103
#
_entry.id   aad693d3e0b6797088a6778a93aa8103
#
_cell.length_a   1.000
_cell.length_b   1.000
_cell.length_c   1.000
_cell.angle_alpha   90.00
_cell.angle_beta   90.00
_cell.angle_gamma   90.00
#
_symmetry.space_group_name_H-M   'P 1'
#
loop_
_entity.id
_entity.type
_entity.pdbx_description
1 polymer ?
#
loop_
_entity_poly.entity_id
_entity_poly.type
_entity_poly.pdbx_seq_one_letter_code
_entity_poly.pdbx_strand_id
1 'polypeptide(L)'
;MNKSSFLSFLCIMLCITIYSQSKKSKDIQSIKSMCGCFEIEFNFAETFVFSEKEGYQKSKTYKARALEWGQLILDEKNKISIQHLLIVGSKQFPSIVKHWRQDWIYQNTDLYLYDKNDKWSYISLDKKDVKGQWTQKVFQVDDSPRYEGSASWIHQDGKSY
;
A
#
# COMPACT_ATOMS: atom_id res chain seq x y z
N MET A 1 46.81 27.36 -21.52
CA MET A 1 45.73 26.43 -21.12
C MET A 1 45.04 26.01 -22.40
N ASN A 2 45.25 24.77 -22.82
CA ASN A 2 44.82 24.28 -24.13
C ASN A 2 43.28 24.19 -24.20
N LYS A 3 42.68 24.71 -25.29
CA LYS A 3 41.22 24.63 -25.53
C LYS A 3 40.65 23.21 -25.45
N SER A 4 41.48 22.20 -25.78
CA SER A 4 41.15 20.77 -25.66
C SER A 4 40.93 20.32 -24.22
N SER A 5 41.73 20.81 -23.23
CA SER A 5 41.55 20.44 -21.82
C SER A 5 40.30 21.05 -21.17
N PHE A 6 39.88 22.24 -21.65
CA PHE A 6 38.67 22.88 -21.18
C PHE A 6 37.40 22.18 -21.67
N LEU A 7 37.43 21.68 -22.90
CA LEU A 7 36.31 20.93 -23.51
C LEU A 7 36.14 19.55 -22.82
N SER A 8 37.23 18.87 -22.48
CA SER A 8 37.17 17.59 -21.76
C SER A 8 36.65 17.76 -20.34
N PHE A 9 36.98 18.86 -19.63
CA PHE A 9 36.49 19.12 -18.30
C PHE A 9 35.00 19.47 -18.30
N LEU A 10 34.51 20.15 -19.35
CA LEU A 10 33.09 20.49 -19.51
C LEU A 10 32.25 19.23 -19.81
N CYS A 11 32.77 18.27 -20.60
CA CYS A 11 32.08 16.99 -20.84
C CYS A 11 31.96 16.12 -19.59
N ILE A 12 32.95 16.12 -18.70
CA ILE A 12 32.91 15.34 -17.46
C ILE A 12 31.90 15.94 -16.46
N MET A 13 31.71 17.27 -16.45
CA MET A 13 30.68 17.89 -15.61
C MET A 13 29.23 17.63 -16.10
N LEU A 14 29.01 17.33 -17.37
CA LEU A 14 27.68 17.04 -17.91
C LEU A 14 27.20 15.59 -17.66
N CYS A 15 28.07 14.69 -17.21
CA CYS A 15 27.71 13.28 -16.98
C CYS A 15 27.29 12.94 -15.55
N ILE A 16 27.24 13.91 -14.62
CA ILE A 16 26.83 13.66 -13.23
C ILE A 16 25.54 14.41 -12.90
N THR A 17 24.56 14.39 -13.77
CA THR A 17 23.18 14.50 -13.29
C THR A 17 22.72 13.13 -12.83
N ILE A 18 23.21 12.69 -11.70
CA ILE A 18 22.55 11.62 -10.96
C ILE A 18 21.18 12.21 -10.61
N TYR A 19 20.16 11.83 -11.37
CA TYR A 19 18.77 12.11 -11.02
C TYR A 19 18.48 11.40 -9.69
N SER A 20 18.77 12.06 -8.59
CA SER A 20 18.30 11.62 -7.29
C SER A 20 16.78 11.71 -7.33
N GLN A 21 16.15 10.55 -7.49
CA GLN A 21 14.70 10.45 -7.47
C GLN A 21 14.19 10.98 -6.12
N SER A 22 13.24 11.93 -6.14
CA SER A 22 12.69 12.48 -4.91
C SER A 22 12.07 11.35 -4.06
N LYS A 23 12.09 11.50 -2.72
CA LYS A 23 11.46 10.54 -1.81
C LYS A 23 10.02 10.23 -2.25
N LYS A 24 9.22 11.25 -2.53
CA LYS A 24 7.84 11.09 -2.99
C LYS A 24 7.72 10.25 -4.26
N SER A 25 8.65 10.41 -5.21
CA SER A 25 8.65 9.60 -6.44
C SER A 25 8.94 8.13 -6.14
N LYS A 26 9.84 7.84 -5.20
CA LYS A 26 10.12 6.48 -4.72
C LYS A 26 8.90 5.89 -4.01
N ASP A 27 8.22 6.67 -3.15
CA ASP A 27 6.99 6.28 -2.47
C ASP A 27 5.92 5.87 -3.49
N ILE A 28 5.67 6.71 -4.50
CA ILE A 28 4.72 6.44 -5.60
C ILE A 28 5.06 5.14 -6.33
N GLN A 29 6.34 4.92 -6.63
CA GLN A 29 6.79 3.70 -7.28
C GLN A 29 6.53 2.46 -6.41
N SER A 30 6.78 2.57 -5.10
CA SER A 30 6.53 1.49 -4.14
C SER A 30 5.03 1.17 -4.02
N ILE A 31 4.17 2.19 -3.98
CA ILE A 31 2.71 2.01 -3.99
C ILE A 31 2.28 1.31 -5.28
N LYS A 32 2.75 1.77 -6.44
CA LYS A 32 2.40 1.19 -7.75
C LYS A 32 2.95 -0.23 -7.94
N SER A 33 4.03 -0.61 -7.25
CA SER A 33 4.55 -1.98 -7.30
C SER A 33 3.62 -3.03 -6.67
N MET A 34 2.60 -2.58 -5.93
CA MET A 34 1.52 -3.44 -5.44
C MET A 34 0.46 -3.77 -6.51
N CYS A 35 0.57 -3.21 -7.72
CA CYS A 35 -0.25 -3.58 -8.87
C CYS A 35 0.31 -4.81 -9.57
N GLY A 36 -0.56 -5.64 -10.13
CA GLY A 36 -0.19 -6.85 -10.85
C GLY A 36 -0.90 -8.10 -10.34
N CYS A 37 -0.43 -9.26 -10.80
CA CYS A 37 -1.02 -10.54 -10.43
C CYS A 37 -0.18 -11.21 -9.33
N PHE A 38 -0.82 -11.61 -8.25
CA PHE A 38 -0.19 -12.23 -7.10
C PHE A 38 -0.86 -13.54 -6.75
N GLU A 39 -0.07 -14.55 -6.40
CA GLU A 39 -0.56 -15.71 -5.68
C GLU A 39 -0.59 -15.37 -4.18
N ILE A 40 -1.77 -15.41 -3.58
CA ILE A 40 -2.01 -15.05 -2.19
C ILE A 40 -2.27 -16.31 -1.37
N GLU A 41 -1.59 -16.44 -0.24
CA GLU A 41 -1.87 -17.45 0.77
C GLU A 41 -2.47 -16.78 2.01
N PHE A 42 -3.73 -17.09 2.28
CA PHE A 42 -4.42 -16.67 3.51
C PHE A 42 -4.18 -17.72 4.59
N ASN A 43 -3.64 -17.28 5.72
CA ASN A 43 -3.41 -18.12 6.88
C ASN A 43 -4.39 -17.71 7.99
N PHE A 44 -5.26 -18.63 8.40
CA PHE A 44 -6.26 -18.39 9.42
C PHE A 44 -5.91 -19.16 10.70
N ALA A 45 -5.80 -18.42 11.80
CA ALA A 45 -5.53 -18.97 13.12
C ALA A 45 -6.18 -18.09 14.20
N GLU A 46 -6.77 -18.71 15.20
CA GLU A 46 -7.14 -18.00 16.41
C GLU A 46 -5.90 -17.74 17.26
N THR A 47 -5.61 -16.47 17.52
CA THR A 47 -4.42 -16.05 18.27
C THR A 47 -4.66 -16.00 19.76
N PHE A 48 -5.87 -15.61 20.20
CA PHE A 48 -6.27 -15.56 21.60
C PHE A 48 -7.80 -15.68 21.75
N VAL A 49 -8.25 -15.97 22.94
CA VAL A 49 -9.66 -16.10 23.32
C VAL A 49 -9.98 -15.06 24.38
N PHE A 50 -11.05 -14.26 24.20
CA PHE A 50 -11.44 -13.18 25.15
C PHE A 50 -12.13 -13.71 26.41
N SER A 51 -12.73 -14.87 26.35
CA SER A 51 -13.37 -15.49 27.52
C SER A 51 -13.11 -16.99 27.51
N GLU A 52 -12.67 -17.49 28.65
CA GLU A 52 -12.57 -18.94 28.88
C GLU A 52 -13.99 -19.47 29.18
N LYS A 53 -14.74 -19.78 28.14
CA LYS A 53 -15.99 -20.53 28.28
C LYS A 53 -15.63 -21.99 28.47
N GLU A 54 -16.18 -22.62 29.50
CA GLU A 54 -16.05 -24.06 29.72
C GLU A 54 -16.48 -24.83 28.44
N GLY A 55 -15.62 -25.71 27.95
CA GLY A 55 -15.88 -26.48 26.73
C GLY A 55 -15.53 -25.79 25.41
N TYR A 56 -14.98 -24.55 25.42
CA TYR A 56 -14.51 -23.93 24.19
C TYR A 56 -13.34 -24.73 23.57
N GLN A 57 -13.46 -25.01 22.27
CA GLN A 57 -12.38 -25.62 21.49
C GLN A 57 -11.90 -24.65 20.42
N LYS A 58 -10.59 -24.37 20.43
CA LYS A 58 -9.94 -23.53 19.43
C LYS A 58 -10.12 -24.11 18.03
N SER A 59 -10.49 -23.24 17.08
CA SER A 59 -10.59 -23.62 15.67
C SER A 59 -9.25 -24.10 15.12
N LYS A 60 -9.29 -25.11 14.24
CA LYS A 60 -8.08 -25.57 13.55
C LYS A 60 -7.54 -24.47 12.63
N THR A 61 -6.23 -24.31 12.63
CA THR A 61 -5.58 -23.45 11.64
C THR A 61 -5.81 -24.01 10.24
N TYR A 62 -6.09 -23.15 9.28
CA TYR A 62 -6.18 -23.54 7.89
C TYR A 62 -5.61 -22.49 6.96
N LYS A 63 -5.29 -22.91 5.74
CA LYS A 63 -4.76 -22.06 4.69
C LYS A 63 -5.66 -22.10 3.46
N ALA A 64 -5.84 -20.97 2.84
CA ALA A 64 -6.52 -20.84 1.55
C ALA A 64 -5.61 -20.11 0.56
N ARG A 65 -5.68 -20.48 -0.71
CA ARG A 65 -4.92 -19.83 -1.79
C ARG A 65 -5.85 -19.22 -2.81
N ALA A 66 -5.46 -18.07 -3.36
CA ALA A 66 -6.17 -17.42 -4.45
C ALA A 66 -5.17 -16.68 -5.35
N LEU A 67 -5.60 -16.38 -6.58
CA LEU A 67 -4.95 -15.38 -7.41
C LEU A 67 -5.65 -14.05 -7.17
N GLU A 68 -4.85 -12.99 -6.98
CA GLU A 68 -5.33 -11.64 -6.80
C GLU A 68 -4.69 -10.71 -7.83
N TRP A 69 -5.51 -9.91 -8.49
CA TRP A 69 -5.06 -8.88 -9.41
C TRP A 69 -5.25 -7.50 -8.77
N GLY A 70 -4.14 -6.77 -8.58
CA GLY A 70 -4.14 -5.37 -8.17
C GLY A 70 -4.23 -4.45 -9.39
N GLN A 71 -5.38 -3.82 -9.60
CA GLN A 71 -5.64 -2.91 -10.70
C GLN A 71 -5.46 -1.46 -10.27
N LEU A 72 -4.54 -0.74 -10.92
CA LEU A 72 -4.44 0.72 -10.77
C LEU A 72 -5.69 1.37 -11.38
N ILE A 73 -6.50 2.04 -10.56
CA ILE A 73 -7.75 2.69 -11.00
C ILE A 73 -7.69 4.21 -10.93
N LEU A 74 -6.75 4.77 -10.15
CA LEU A 74 -6.48 6.21 -10.07
C LEU A 74 -4.98 6.44 -9.90
N ASP A 75 -4.43 7.37 -10.68
CA ASP A 75 -3.00 7.74 -10.65
C ASP A 75 -2.85 9.26 -10.72
N GLU A 76 -3.00 9.91 -9.59
CA GLU A 76 -2.84 11.36 -9.45
C GLU A 76 -1.61 11.71 -8.62
N LYS A 77 -1.16 12.94 -8.72
CA LYS A 77 0.04 13.45 -8.01
C LYS A 77 0.02 13.19 -6.50
N ASN A 78 -1.16 13.25 -5.88
CA ASN A 78 -1.34 13.14 -4.43
C ASN A 78 -2.32 12.03 -4.03
N LYS A 79 -2.87 11.30 -4.97
CA LYS A 79 -3.79 10.20 -4.70
C LYS A 79 -3.59 9.06 -5.69
N ILE A 80 -3.47 7.86 -5.17
CA ILE A 80 -3.34 6.63 -5.94
C ILE A 80 -4.37 5.66 -5.39
N SER A 81 -5.14 5.01 -6.28
CA SER A 81 -6.12 4.00 -5.86
C SER A 81 -5.87 2.69 -6.59
N ILE A 82 -5.88 1.59 -5.85
CA ILE A 82 -5.69 0.23 -6.36
C ILE A 82 -6.88 -0.61 -5.94
N GLN A 83 -7.61 -1.14 -6.93
CA GLN A 83 -8.68 -2.11 -6.71
C GLN A 83 -8.11 -3.52 -6.78
N HIS A 84 -8.35 -4.32 -5.76
CA HIS A 84 -7.99 -5.73 -5.74
C HIS A 84 -9.17 -6.59 -6.21
N LEU A 85 -8.87 -7.55 -7.08
CA LEU A 85 -9.82 -8.46 -7.69
C LEU A 85 -9.34 -9.89 -7.45
N LEU A 86 -10.22 -10.76 -6.93
CA LEU A 86 -9.90 -12.18 -6.80
C LEU A 86 -10.28 -12.92 -8.09
N ILE A 87 -9.41 -13.80 -8.52
CA ILE A 87 -9.67 -14.75 -9.60
C ILE A 87 -9.98 -16.09 -8.93
N VAL A 88 -11.25 -16.48 -8.99
CA VAL A 88 -11.78 -17.69 -8.35
C VAL A 88 -12.33 -18.68 -9.40
N GLY A 89 -12.61 -19.91 -8.98
CA GLY A 89 -13.11 -20.96 -9.87
C GLY A 89 -11.98 -21.81 -10.48
N SER A 90 -12.31 -22.62 -11.48
CA SER A 90 -11.36 -23.47 -12.17
C SER A 90 -10.64 -22.71 -13.29
N LYS A 91 -9.52 -23.24 -13.78
CA LYS A 91 -8.83 -22.69 -14.96
C LYS A 91 -9.72 -22.64 -16.21
N GLN A 92 -10.67 -23.58 -16.35
CA GLN A 92 -11.59 -23.61 -17.48
C GLN A 92 -12.77 -22.61 -17.31
N PHE A 93 -13.15 -22.31 -16.08
CA PHE A 93 -14.27 -21.42 -15.74
C PHE A 93 -13.84 -20.44 -14.65
N PRO A 94 -12.97 -19.48 -14.96
CA PRO A 94 -12.55 -18.46 -14.00
C PRO A 94 -13.68 -17.44 -13.82
N SER A 95 -13.83 -16.96 -12.59
CA SER A 95 -14.69 -15.82 -12.25
C SER A 95 -13.86 -14.74 -11.60
N ILE A 96 -14.13 -13.48 -11.92
CA ILE A 96 -13.48 -12.33 -11.31
C ILE A 96 -14.44 -11.73 -10.29
N VAL A 97 -13.99 -11.60 -9.05
CA VAL A 97 -14.77 -11.05 -7.95
C VAL A 97 -14.09 -9.82 -7.40
N LYS A 98 -14.85 -8.72 -7.25
CA LYS A 98 -14.38 -7.54 -6.53
C LYS A 98 -13.97 -7.97 -5.11
N HIS A 99 -12.80 -7.55 -4.65
CA HIS A 99 -12.32 -7.86 -3.31
C HIS A 99 -12.25 -6.58 -2.48
N TRP A 100 -11.09 -6.04 -2.22
CA TRP A 100 -10.91 -4.82 -1.45
C TRP A 100 -10.25 -3.72 -2.28
N ARG A 101 -10.31 -2.47 -1.80
CA ARG A 101 -9.65 -1.34 -2.43
C ARG A 101 -8.76 -0.64 -1.43
N GLN A 102 -7.63 -0.12 -1.89
CA GLN A 102 -6.78 0.78 -1.14
C GLN A 102 -6.63 2.12 -1.88
N ASP A 103 -6.85 3.18 -1.13
CA ASP A 103 -6.57 4.56 -1.56
C ASP A 103 -5.36 5.07 -0.77
N TRP A 104 -4.37 5.57 -1.48
CA TRP A 104 -3.18 6.20 -0.93
C TRP A 104 -3.24 7.69 -1.14
N ILE A 105 -3.20 8.49 -0.05
CA ILE A 105 -3.34 9.94 -0.09
C ILE A 105 -2.13 10.59 0.56
N TYR A 106 -1.43 11.43 -0.20
CA TYR A 106 -0.23 12.13 0.28
C TYR A 106 -0.59 13.29 1.19
N GLN A 107 0.03 13.32 2.39
CA GLN A 107 -0.17 14.37 3.40
C GLN A 107 -1.65 14.58 3.77
N ASN A 108 -2.38 13.48 3.90
CA ASN A 108 -3.78 13.52 4.32
C ASN A 108 -3.89 13.90 5.80
N THR A 109 -4.81 14.82 6.10
CA THR A 109 -5.07 15.31 7.46
C THR A 109 -6.26 14.64 8.13
N ASP A 110 -7.04 13.87 7.39
CA ASP A 110 -8.31 13.34 7.83
C ASP A 110 -8.23 11.82 8.01
N LEU A 111 -8.36 11.35 9.25
CA LEU A 111 -8.38 9.92 9.58
C LEU A 111 -9.68 9.52 10.26
N TYR A 112 -10.19 8.35 9.89
CA TYR A 112 -11.26 7.65 10.60
C TYR A 112 -10.67 6.40 11.24
N LEU A 113 -10.64 6.36 12.57
CA LEU A 113 -10.16 5.22 13.31
C LEU A 113 -11.34 4.40 13.82
N TYR A 114 -11.26 3.09 13.58
CA TYR A 114 -12.21 2.16 14.14
C TYR A 114 -12.02 2.06 15.65
N ASP A 115 -13.10 2.23 16.38
CA ASP A 115 -13.17 2.02 17.82
C ASP A 115 -14.02 0.77 18.10
N LYS A 116 -14.13 0.37 19.36
CA LYS A 116 -14.95 -0.76 19.77
C LYS A 116 -16.43 -0.51 19.49
N ASN A 117 -17.21 -1.57 19.33
CA ASN A 117 -18.66 -1.54 19.16
C ASN A 117 -19.12 -0.78 17.90
N ASP A 118 -18.50 -1.07 16.77
CA ASP A 118 -18.86 -0.50 15.44
C ASP A 118 -18.85 1.03 15.37
N LYS A 119 -18.02 1.66 16.20
CA LYS A 119 -17.84 3.10 16.19
C LYS A 119 -16.59 3.50 15.45
N TRP A 120 -16.69 4.66 14.79
CA TRP A 120 -15.58 5.32 14.11
C TRP A 120 -15.33 6.67 14.74
N SER A 121 -14.09 6.97 15.06
CA SER A 121 -13.68 8.27 15.57
C SER A 121 -12.96 9.04 14.45
N TYR A 122 -13.40 10.27 14.20
CA TYR A 122 -12.73 11.18 13.28
C TYR A 122 -11.58 11.88 14.00
N ILE A 123 -10.41 11.90 13.36
CA ILE A 123 -9.23 12.63 13.83
C ILE A 123 -8.76 13.57 12.72
N SER A 124 -8.61 14.85 13.06
CA SER A 124 -7.96 15.84 12.22
C SER A 124 -6.51 16.03 12.68
N LEU A 125 -5.57 15.79 11.79
CA LEU A 125 -4.13 15.91 12.03
C LEU A 125 -3.61 17.27 11.54
N ASP A 126 -2.61 17.83 12.21
CA ASP A 126 -1.92 19.01 11.74
C ASP A 126 -1.12 18.70 10.47
N LYS A 127 -1.07 19.65 9.53
CA LYS A 127 -0.29 19.53 8.29
C LYS A 127 1.19 19.26 8.54
N LYS A 128 1.75 19.76 9.65
CA LYS A 128 3.15 19.52 10.04
C LYS A 128 3.41 18.06 10.39
N ASP A 129 2.41 17.38 11.00
CA ASP A 129 2.54 16.00 11.50
C ASP A 129 2.43 14.97 10.37
N VAL A 130 1.73 15.31 9.28
CA VAL A 130 1.58 14.44 8.10
C VAL A 130 2.60 14.74 6.99
N LYS A 131 3.54 15.65 7.22
CA LYS A 131 4.52 16.07 6.22
C LYS A 131 5.36 14.89 5.72
N GLY A 132 5.28 14.62 4.41
CA GLY A 132 6.02 13.52 3.78
C GLY A 132 5.43 12.13 4.02
N GLN A 133 4.24 12.05 4.63
CA GLN A 133 3.53 10.78 4.87
C GLN A 133 2.50 10.49 3.79
N TRP A 134 2.18 9.21 3.67
CA TRP A 134 1.05 8.70 2.92
C TRP A 134 0.05 8.06 3.87
N THR A 135 -1.22 8.35 3.67
CA THR A 135 -2.33 7.67 4.36
C THR A 135 -2.84 6.56 3.47
N GLN A 136 -2.85 5.33 3.96
CA GLN A 136 -3.58 4.23 3.35
C GLN A 136 -5.00 4.18 3.93
N LYS A 137 -5.99 4.24 3.07
CA LYS A 137 -7.40 3.99 3.40
C LYS A 137 -7.82 2.69 2.72
N VAL A 138 -8.27 1.73 3.50
CA VAL A 138 -8.70 0.41 3.00
C VAL A 138 -10.21 0.29 3.11
N PHE A 139 -10.81 -0.18 2.01
CA PHE A 139 -12.25 -0.35 1.84
C PHE A 139 -12.58 -1.82 1.60
N GLN A 140 -13.73 -2.25 2.10
CA GLN A 140 -14.26 -3.58 1.88
C GLN A 140 -14.85 -3.74 0.48
N VAL A 141 -15.40 -4.93 0.18
CA VAL A 141 -16.01 -5.26 -1.11
C VAL A 141 -17.22 -4.36 -1.46
N ASP A 142 -17.92 -3.89 -0.44
CA ASP A 142 -19.08 -2.98 -0.55
C ASP A 142 -18.70 -1.49 -0.47
N ASP A 143 -17.39 -1.18 -0.53
CA ASP A 143 -16.83 0.16 -0.38
C ASP A 143 -17.00 0.78 1.02
N SER A 144 -17.44 0.01 2.02
CA SER A 144 -17.39 0.48 3.40
C SER A 144 -15.95 0.58 3.91
N PRO A 145 -15.62 1.54 4.79
CA PRO A 145 -14.28 1.69 5.34
C PRO A 145 -13.94 0.47 6.22
N ARG A 146 -12.68 0.04 6.14
CA ARG A 146 -12.17 -1.09 6.93
C ARG A 146 -11.14 -0.64 7.97
N TYR A 147 -10.12 0.10 7.54
CA TYR A 147 -9.12 0.74 8.41
C TYR A 147 -8.38 1.83 7.64
N GLU A 148 -7.76 2.73 8.37
CA GLU A 148 -6.90 3.79 7.86
C GLU A 148 -5.66 3.93 8.72
N GLY A 149 -4.57 4.38 8.11
CA GLY A 149 -3.34 4.67 8.81
C GLY A 149 -2.40 5.55 7.99
N SER A 150 -1.61 6.37 8.67
CA SER A 150 -0.61 7.25 8.06
C SER A 150 0.79 6.86 8.49
N ALA A 151 1.70 6.79 7.52
CA ALA A 151 3.10 6.52 7.77
C ALA A 151 4.00 7.13 6.67
N SER A 152 5.31 7.20 6.98
CA SER A 152 6.33 7.52 6.01
C SER A 152 6.93 6.26 5.43
N TRP A 153 7.09 6.19 4.13
CA TRP A 153 7.90 5.16 3.50
C TRP A 153 9.38 5.33 3.87
N ILE A 154 10.05 4.22 4.10
CA ILE A 154 11.50 4.13 4.30
C ILE A 154 12.08 3.38 3.10
N HIS A 155 13.13 3.94 2.48
CA HIS A 155 13.83 3.35 1.35
C HIS A 155 15.28 3.09 1.75
N GLN A 156 15.64 1.84 1.87
CA GLN A 156 16.98 1.41 2.26
C GLN A 156 17.40 0.18 1.48
N ASP A 157 18.64 0.16 0.96
CA ASP A 157 19.25 -0.98 0.27
C ASP A 157 18.39 -1.56 -0.86
N GLY A 158 17.75 -0.66 -1.63
CA GLY A 158 16.88 -1.02 -2.77
C GLY A 158 15.51 -1.59 -2.37
N LYS A 159 15.18 -1.60 -1.10
CA LYS A 159 13.88 -2.04 -0.56
C LYS A 159 13.06 -0.85 -0.06
N SER A 160 11.75 -1.03 0.00
CA SER A 160 10.78 -0.04 0.51
C SER A 160 9.92 -0.68 1.61
N TYR A 161 9.73 0.05 2.70
CA TYR A 161 9.03 -0.40 3.90
C TYR A 161 7.99 0.64 4.31
#